data_a0377420f5ce5c0eef1cd4125eb5044e
#
_entry.id   a0377420f5ce5c0eef1cd4125eb5044e
#
_cell.length_a   1.000
_cell.length_b   1.000
_cell.length_c   1.000
_cell.angle_alpha   90.00
_cell.angle_beta   90.00
_cell.angle_gamma   90.00
#
_symmetry.space_group_name_H-M   'P 1'
#
loop_
_entity.id
_entity.type
_entity.pdbx_description
1 polymer ?
#
loop_
_entity_poly.entity_id
_entity_poly.type
_entity_poly.pdbx_seq_one_letter_code
_entity_poly.pdbx_strand_id
1 'polypeptide(L)'
;MEVEFDVQMTSADLYDYMLHHTFTSPSGLIGAVAGALMIVAGFAGSGALCTIAGIVILLYLPVALFMRSKQQFLSNPAFRQPLHYRMDEEGITVSQGEHEECCKWEDVRKAISTMRSIVLYTSAVNATILPKKAMGEKTTAVIGVISTHMPPRKVRIRC
;
A
#
# COMPACT_ATOMS: atom_id res chain seq x y z
N MET A 1 -22.65 4.52 -10.83
CA MET A 1 -22.86 3.47 -9.79
C MET A 1 -22.14 3.94 -8.54
N GLU A 2 -22.86 4.10 -7.44
CA GLU A 2 -22.33 4.63 -6.18
C GLU A 2 -22.06 3.48 -5.21
N VAL A 3 -20.91 3.52 -4.53
CA VAL A 3 -20.50 2.52 -3.53
C VAL A 3 -19.98 3.24 -2.30
N GLU A 4 -20.57 2.95 -1.15
CA GLU A 4 -20.15 3.50 0.15
C GLU A 4 -19.72 2.40 1.10
N PHE A 5 -18.68 2.67 1.89
CA PHE A 5 -18.20 1.78 2.92
C PHE A 5 -17.31 2.51 3.93
N ASP A 6 -17.26 1.95 5.14
CA ASP A 6 -16.43 2.48 6.21
C ASP A 6 -15.13 1.70 6.33
N VAL A 7 -14.04 2.42 6.52
CA VAL A 7 -12.70 1.87 6.67
C VAL A 7 -12.12 2.23 8.02
N GLN A 8 -11.88 1.22 8.84
CA GLN A 8 -11.02 1.37 10.00
C GLN A 8 -9.62 0.90 9.63
N MET A 9 -8.71 1.85 9.43
CA MET A 9 -7.31 1.56 9.13
C MET A 9 -6.63 0.82 10.27
N THR A 10 -5.71 -0.08 9.94
CA THR A 10 -4.87 -0.78 10.90
C THR A 10 -3.39 -0.58 10.59
N SER A 11 -2.52 -0.76 11.58
CA SER A 11 -1.07 -0.72 11.35
C SER A 11 -0.61 -1.81 10.36
N ALA A 12 -1.35 -2.93 10.27
CA ALA A 12 -1.07 -4.00 9.35
C ALA A 12 -1.38 -3.63 7.88
N ASP A 13 -2.40 -2.82 7.65
CA ASP A 13 -2.75 -2.33 6.30
C ASP A 13 -1.72 -1.31 5.82
N LEU A 14 -1.25 -0.43 6.72
CA LEU A 14 -0.13 0.48 6.45
C LEU A 14 1.15 -0.29 6.16
N TYR A 15 1.44 -1.33 6.92
CA TYR A 15 2.62 -2.17 6.71
C TYR A 15 2.60 -2.87 5.34
N ASP A 16 1.47 -3.46 4.97
CA ASP A 16 1.28 -4.10 3.66
C ASP A 16 1.50 -3.11 2.50
N TYR A 17 0.95 -1.90 2.62
CA TYR A 17 1.19 -0.83 1.67
C TYR A 17 2.68 -0.44 1.60
N MET A 18 3.33 -0.21 2.75
CA MET A 18 4.74 0.18 2.82
C MET A 18 5.65 -0.90 2.24
N LEU A 19 5.39 -2.18 2.54
CA LEU A 19 6.12 -3.29 1.94
C LEU A 19 6.01 -3.28 0.42
N HIS A 20 4.78 -3.25 -0.09
CA HIS A 20 4.55 -3.25 -1.53
C HIS A 20 5.24 -2.06 -2.20
N HIS A 21 5.07 -0.85 -1.63
CA HIS A 21 5.67 0.37 -2.18
C HIS A 21 7.20 0.30 -2.17
N THR A 22 7.82 -0.15 -1.07
CA THR A 22 9.27 -0.25 -0.94
C THR A 22 9.86 -1.29 -1.88
N PHE A 23 9.30 -2.51 -1.92
CA PHE A 23 9.84 -3.57 -2.78
C PHE A 23 9.52 -3.41 -4.27
N THR A 24 8.60 -2.52 -4.63
CA THR A 24 8.36 -2.11 -6.02
C THR A 24 9.13 -0.84 -6.41
N SER A 25 9.74 -0.17 -5.45
CA SER A 25 10.61 1.00 -5.70
C SER A 25 12.02 0.55 -6.12
N PRO A 26 12.72 1.33 -6.95
CA PRO A 26 14.09 1.01 -7.36
C PRO A 26 15.06 0.85 -6.18
N SER A 27 14.96 1.71 -5.16
CA SER A 27 15.83 1.68 -3.99
C SER A 27 15.63 0.43 -3.13
N GLY A 28 14.40 0.03 -2.90
CA GLY A 28 14.09 -1.19 -2.14
C GLY A 28 14.53 -2.46 -2.88
N LEU A 29 14.35 -2.47 -4.21
CA LEU A 29 14.79 -3.58 -5.04
C LEU A 29 16.32 -3.72 -5.03
N ILE A 30 17.06 -2.60 -5.17
CA ILE A 30 18.53 -2.60 -5.10
C ILE A 30 19.02 -3.14 -3.76
N GLY A 31 18.42 -2.69 -2.65
CA GLY A 31 18.77 -3.20 -1.31
C GLY A 31 18.53 -4.71 -1.16
N ALA A 32 17.39 -5.20 -1.65
CA ALA A 32 17.06 -6.63 -1.61
C ALA A 32 18.03 -7.46 -2.47
N VAL A 33 18.34 -7.01 -3.68
CA VAL A 33 19.31 -7.68 -4.57
C VAL A 33 20.70 -7.68 -3.96
N ALA A 34 21.16 -6.55 -3.42
CA ALA A 34 22.46 -6.46 -2.77
C ALA A 34 22.57 -7.43 -1.57
N GLY A 35 21.56 -7.49 -0.70
CA GLY A 35 21.53 -8.43 0.40
C GLY A 35 21.55 -9.89 -0.05
N ALA A 36 20.78 -10.23 -1.09
CA ALA A 36 20.77 -11.58 -1.66
C ALA A 36 22.13 -11.96 -2.25
N LEU A 37 22.77 -11.05 -3.00
CA LEU A 37 24.11 -11.29 -3.57
C LEU A 37 25.18 -11.49 -2.49
N MET A 38 25.09 -10.76 -1.38
CA MET A 38 26.02 -10.95 -0.25
C MET A 38 25.87 -12.32 0.39
N ILE A 39 24.64 -12.84 0.51
CA ILE A 39 24.39 -14.19 1.02
C ILE A 39 25.04 -15.22 0.09
N VAL A 40 24.78 -15.11 -1.23
CA VAL A 40 25.35 -16.01 -2.23
C VAL A 40 26.88 -15.97 -2.22
N ALA A 41 27.49 -14.77 -2.17
CA ALA A 41 28.93 -14.59 -2.09
C ALA A 41 29.52 -15.24 -0.82
N GLY A 42 28.83 -15.12 0.32
CA GLY A 42 29.25 -15.74 1.57
C GLY A 42 29.32 -17.28 1.48
N PHE A 43 28.32 -17.90 0.83
CA PHE A 43 28.36 -19.36 0.56
C PHE A 43 29.40 -19.74 -0.49
N ALA A 44 29.72 -18.85 -1.44
CA ALA A 44 30.68 -19.06 -2.49
C ALA A 44 32.16 -18.91 -2.02
N GLY A 45 32.40 -18.67 -0.72
CA GLY A 45 33.77 -18.62 -0.15
C GLY A 45 34.21 -17.26 0.40
N SER A 46 33.37 -16.20 0.30
CA SER A 46 33.68 -14.89 0.90
C SER A 46 33.50 -14.84 2.42
N GLY A 47 33.08 -15.95 3.03
CA GLY A 47 33.08 -16.16 4.47
C GLY A 47 31.74 -15.80 5.15
N ALA A 48 31.58 -16.29 6.38
CA ALA A 48 30.34 -16.18 7.17
C ALA A 48 29.91 -14.73 7.43
N LEU A 49 30.84 -13.80 7.56
CA LEU A 49 30.51 -12.37 7.79
C LEU A 49 29.71 -11.79 6.62
N CYS A 50 30.02 -12.17 5.39
CA CYS A 50 29.32 -11.71 4.21
C CYS A 50 27.86 -12.24 4.21
N THR A 51 27.67 -13.50 4.56
CA THR A 51 26.34 -14.11 4.71
C THR A 51 25.52 -13.42 5.79
N ILE A 52 26.11 -13.19 6.97
CA ILE A 52 25.43 -12.52 8.09
C ILE A 52 25.03 -11.10 7.69
N ALA A 53 25.92 -10.34 7.07
CA ALA A 53 25.63 -8.98 6.61
C ALA A 53 24.49 -8.97 5.59
N GLY A 54 24.47 -9.89 4.64
CA GLY A 54 23.38 -10.03 3.68
C GLY A 54 22.02 -10.33 4.33
N ILE A 55 21.99 -11.22 5.32
CA ILE A 55 20.79 -11.53 6.09
C ILE A 55 20.30 -10.29 6.86
N VAL A 56 21.20 -9.57 7.52
CA VAL A 56 20.88 -8.34 8.25
C VAL A 56 20.25 -7.30 7.33
N ILE A 57 20.81 -7.08 6.15
CA ILE A 57 20.28 -6.14 5.15
C ILE A 57 18.85 -6.54 4.72
N LEU A 58 18.62 -7.82 4.43
CA LEU A 58 17.31 -8.31 4.00
C LEU A 58 16.25 -8.20 5.09
N LEU A 59 16.62 -8.46 6.34
CA LEU A 59 15.69 -8.39 7.49
C LEU A 59 15.46 -6.95 7.96
N TYR A 60 16.42 -6.06 7.74
CA TYR A 60 16.32 -4.67 8.19
C TYR A 60 15.12 -3.94 7.59
N LEU A 61 14.91 -4.08 6.27
CA LEU A 61 13.80 -3.39 5.58
C LEU A 61 12.43 -3.76 6.13
N PRO A 62 12.00 -5.04 6.17
CA PRO A 62 10.69 -5.39 6.69
C PRO A 62 10.52 -5.03 8.17
N VAL A 63 11.56 -5.17 9.00
CA VAL A 63 11.48 -4.81 10.41
C VAL A 63 11.35 -3.28 10.59
N ALA A 64 12.15 -2.50 9.87
CA ALA A 64 12.07 -1.04 9.91
C ALA A 64 10.71 -0.52 9.42
N LEU A 65 10.16 -1.13 8.37
CA LEU A 65 8.82 -0.78 7.86
C LEU A 65 7.71 -1.15 8.85
N PHE A 66 7.84 -2.27 9.54
CA PHE A 66 6.89 -2.67 10.57
C PHE A 66 6.87 -1.66 11.73
N MET A 67 8.04 -1.22 12.19
CA MET A 67 8.12 -0.20 13.24
C MET A 67 7.55 1.15 12.76
N ARG A 68 7.87 1.56 11.52
CA ARG A 68 7.34 2.78 10.93
C ARG A 68 5.82 2.75 10.77
N SER A 69 5.25 1.64 10.32
CA SER A 69 3.80 1.50 10.18
C SER A 69 3.07 1.64 11.51
N LYS A 70 3.61 1.04 12.57
CA LYS A 70 3.07 1.21 13.93
C LYS A 70 3.19 2.65 14.42
N GLN A 71 4.36 3.26 14.24
CA GLN A 71 4.58 4.65 14.65
C GLN A 71 3.65 5.60 13.91
N GLN A 72 3.53 5.46 12.58
CA GLN A 72 2.63 6.28 11.77
C GLN A 72 1.16 6.10 12.17
N PHE A 73 0.73 4.86 12.43
CA PHE A 73 -0.62 4.57 12.90
C PHE A 73 -0.92 5.24 14.24
N LEU A 74 0.03 5.22 15.19
CA LEU A 74 -0.13 5.82 16.51
C LEU A 74 -0.05 7.35 16.48
N SER A 75 0.79 7.91 15.60
CA SER A 75 1.04 9.35 15.50
C SER A 75 -0.03 10.09 14.71
N ASN A 76 -0.75 9.42 13.82
CA ASN A 76 -1.75 10.06 12.98
C ASN A 76 -3.16 9.91 13.57
N PRO A 77 -3.78 11.02 14.05
CA PRO A 77 -5.13 10.99 14.62
C PRO A 77 -6.20 10.50 13.63
N ALA A 78 -6.00 10.72 12.33
CA ALA A 78 -6.93 10.29 11.29
C ALA A 78 -7.15 8.77 11.25
N PHE A 79 -6.17 7.97 11.69
CA PHE A 79 -6.33 6.51 11.72
C PHE A 79 -7.07 5.98 12.96
N ARG A 80 -7.36 6.83 13.93
CA ARG A 80 -8.08 6.45 15.16
C ARG A 80 -9.59 6.37 14.98
N GLN A 81 -10.12 7.06 14.00
CA GLN A 81 -11.54 7.09 13.68
C GLN A 81 -11.79 6.42 12.32
N PRO A 82 -12.97 5.81 12.10
CA PRO A 82 -13.33 5.26 10.80
C PRO A 82 -13.36 6.38 9.75
N LEU A 83 -12.89 6.04 8.56
CA LEU A 83 -12.98 6.88 7.36
C LEU A 83 -14.16 6.37 6.54
N HIS A 84 -15.09 7.25 6.22
CA HIS A 84 -16.19 6.91 5.33
C HIS A 84 -15.79 7.22 3.89
N TYR A 85 -15.87 6.21 3.03
CA TYR A 85 -15.56 6.31 1.60
C TYR A 85 -16.83 6.25 0.79
N ARG A 86 -16.99 7.20 -0.11
CA ARG A 86 -18.01 7.20 -1.17
C ARG A 86 -17.31 7.27 -2.52
N MET A 87 -17.65 6.35 -3.39
CA MET A 87 -17.16 6.31 -4.77
C MET A 87 -18.35 6.47 -5.72
N ASP A 88 -18.30 7.47 -6.55
CA ASP A 88 -19.32 7.82 -7.53
C ASP A 88 -18.72 8.10 -8.92
N GLU A 89 -19.48 8.74 -9.80
CA GLU A 89 -19.03 9.08 -11.15
C GLU A 89 -18.01 10.22 -11.16
N GLU A 90 -17.99 11.08 -10.15
CA GLU A 90 -17.11 12.24 -10.07
C GLU A 90 -15.74 11.87 -9.49
N GLY A 91 -15.71 10.95 -8.52
CA GLY A 91 -14.46 10.57 -7.87
C GLY A 91 -14.61 9.70 -6.64
N ILE A 92 -13.67 9.89 -5.74
CA ILE A 92 -13.59 9.21 -4.45
C ILE A 92 -13.66 10.29 -3.37
N THR A 93 -14.73 10.26 -2.61
CA THR A 93 -14.91 11.15 -1.47
C THR A 93 -14.56 10.40 -0.19
N VAL A 94 -13.74 11.00 0.63
CA VAL A 94 -13.34 10.50 1.94
C VAL A 94 -13.83 11.50 2.98
N SER A 95 -14.67 11.05 3.87
CA SER A 95 -15.17 11.90 4.97
C SER A 95 -14.80 11.34 6.33
N GLN A 96 -14.44 12.24 7.24
CA GLN A 96 -14.14 11.94 8.63
C GLN A 96 -14.63 13.09 9.52
N GLY A 97 -15.73 12.88 10.24
CA GLY A 97 -16.40 13.92 11.00
C GLY A 97 -16.88 15.06 10.07
N GLU A 98 -16.37 16.27 10.30
CA GLU A 98 -16.68 17.46 9.50
C GLU A 98 -15.74 17.68 8.31
N HIS A 99 -14.68 16.87 8.20
CA HIS A 99 -13.72 16.96 7.11
C HIS A 99 -14.11 16.03 5.97
N GLU A 100 -14.17 16.60 4.77
CA GLU A 100 -14.46 15.87 3.54
C GLU A 100 -13.43 16.25 2.48
N GLU A 101 -12.81 15.23 1.89
CA GLU A 101 -11.86 15.38 0.79
C GLU A 101 -12.35 14.59 -0.41
N CYS A 102 -12.46 15.26 -1.56
CA CYS A 102 -12.83 14.62 -2.83
C CYS A 102 -11.61 14.54 -3.74
N CYS A 103 -11.33 13.35 -4.24
CA CYS A 103 -10.30 13.07 -5.23
C CYS A 103 -10.99 12.64 -6.54
N LYS A 104 -10.84 13.43 -7.60
CA LYS A 104 -11.40 13.11 -8.90
C LYS A 104 -10.69 11.92 -9.54
N TRP A 105 -11.40 11.16 -10.38
CA TRP A 105 -10.81 10.03 -11.11
C TRP A 105 -9.65 10.44 -12.01
N GLU A 106 -9.64 11.68 -12.51
CA GLU A 106 -8.57 12.24 -13.34
C GLU A 106 -7.23 12.34 -12.57
N ASP A 107 -7.30 12.62 -11.26
CA ASP A 107 -6.16 12.75 -10.37
C ASP A 107 -5.57 11.41 -9.97
N VAL A 108 -6.34 10.32 -10.12
CA VAL A 108 -5.85 8.97 -9.83
C VAL A 108 -4.93 8.51 -10.93
N ARG A 109 -3.65 8.37 -10.60
CA ARG A 109 -2.60 7.96 -11.54
C ARG A 109 -2.56 6.46 -11.79
N LYS A 110 -2.82 5.68 -10.75
CA LYS A 110 -2.68 4.21 -10.78
C LYS A 110 -3.49 3.56 -9.67
N ALA A 111 -4.13 2.45 -9.99
CA ALA A 111 -4.78 1.56 -9.04
C ALA A 111 -4.06 0.21 -9.01
N ILE A 112 -3.68 -0.26 -7.84
CA ILE A 112 -3.03 -1.56 -7.67
C ILE A 112 -3.72 -2.37 -6.56
N SER A 113 -3.56 -3.69 -6.62
CA SER A 113 -3.95 -4.59 -5.55
C SER A 113 -2.71 -5.12 -4.84
N THR A 114 -2.70 -4.98 -3.52
CA THR A 114 -1.76 -5.68 -2.63
C THR A 114 -2.40 -6.93 -2.06
N MET A 115 -1.75 -7.61 -1.14
CA MET A 115 -2.33 -8.79 -0.49
C MET A 115 -3.58 -8.42 0.34
N ARG A 116 -3.56 -7.27 1.02
CA ARG A 116 -4.60 -6.87 1.98
C ARG A 116 -5.48 -5.72 1.50
N SER A 117 -5.01 -4.91 0.54
CA SER A 117 -5.65 -3.65 0.17
C SER A 117 -5.71 -3.42 -1.32
N ILE A 118 -6.59 -2.51 -1.74
CA ILE A 118 -6.52 -1.82 -3.02
C ILE A 118 -5.91 -0.45 -2.75
N VAL A 119 -4.92 -0.05 -3.52
CA VAL A 119 -4.19 1.20 -3.33
C VAL A 119 -4.35 2.06 -4.57
N LEU A 120 -4.88 3.27 -4.37
CA LEU A 120 -5.11 4.27 -5.41
C LEU A 120 -4.07 5.38 -5.24
N TYR A 121 -3.13 5.47 -6.16
CA TYR A 121 -2.09 6.49 -6.14
C TYR A 121 -2.57 7.77 -6.83
N THR A 122 -2.54 8.87 -6.12
CA THR A 122 -2.79 10.22 -6.64
C THR A 122 -1.50 10.93 -7.00
N SER A 123 -0.40 10.60 -6.30
CA SER A 123 0.93 11.09 -6.60
C SER A 123 1.99 10.01 -6.40
N ALA A 124 3.27 10.37 -6.51
CA ALA A 124 4.38 9.48 -6.19
C ALA A 124 4.46 9.09 -4.70
N VAL A 125 3.89 9.91 -3.82
CA VAL A 125 3.97 9.77 -2.37
C VAL A 125 2.61 9.68 -1.68
N ASN A 126 1.53 10.11 -2.34
CA ASN A 126 0.18 10.07 -1.79
C ASN A 126 -0.62 8.92 -2.40
N ALA A 127 -1.25 8.16 -1.54
CA ALA A 127 -2.11 7.05 -1.92
C ALA A 127 -3.27 6.88 -0.95
N THR A 128 -4.42 6.53 -1.50
CA THR A 128 -5.59 6.10 -0.73
C THR A 128 -5.54 4.58 -0.59
N ILE A 129 -5.59 4.09 0.64
CA ILE A 129 -5.51 2.65 0.95
C ILE A 129 -6.90 2.16 1.32
N LEU A 130 -7.38 1.18 0.59
CA LEU A 130 -8.70 0.57 0.77
C LEU A 130 -8.52 -0.89 1.20
N PRO A 131 -8.56 -1.20 2.51
CA PRO A 131 -8.41 -2.56 2.99
C PRO A 131 -9.55 -3.46 2.50
N LYS A 132 -9.22 -4.57 1.85
CA LYS A 132 -10.20 -5.53 1.31
C LYS A 132 -11.14 -6.06 2.40
N LYS A 133 -10.60 -6.24 3.61
CA LYS A 133 -11.39 -6.69 4.76
C LYS A 133 -12.50 -5.69 5.14
N ALA A 134 -12.25 -4.39 5.02
CA ALA A 134 -13.23 -3.35 5.33
C ALA A 134 -14.33 -3.28 4.25
N MET A 135 -13.96 -3.49 2.99
CA MET A 135 -14.91 -3.52 1.88
C MET A 135 -15.80 -4.77 1.85
N GLY A 136 -15.27 -5.92 2.32
CA GLY A 136 -16.02 -7.19 2.35
C GLY A 136 -16.61 -7.55 0.98
N GLU A 137 -17.92 -7.79 0.94
CA GLU A 137 -18.66 -8.14 -0.30
C GLU A 137 -18.69 -7.01 -1.33
N LYS A 138 -18.48 -5.75 -0.90
CA LYS A 138 -18.43 -4.58 -1.79
C LYS A 138 -17.13 -4.49 -2.60
N THR A 139 -16.13 -5.32 -2.31
CA THR A 139 -14.85 -5.32 -3.01
C THR A 139 -15.00 -5.43 -4.52
N THR A 140 -15.88 -6.32 -5.00
CA THR A 140 -16.14 -6.51 -6.44
C THR A 140 -16.78 -5.26 -7.06
N ALA A 141 -17.73 -4.63 -6.35
CA ALA A 141 -18.34 -3.39 -6.79
C ALA A 141 -17.35 -2.24 -6.86
N VAL A 142 -16.49 -2.09 -5.85
CA VAL A 142 -15.40 -1.11 -5.83
C VAL A 142 -14.44 -1.31 -7.01
N ILE A 143 -14.03 -2.54 -7.28
CA ILE A 143 -13.18 -2.86 -8.45
C ILE A 143 -13.89 -2.49 -9.75
N GLY A 144 -15.19 -2.76 -9.84
CA GLY A 144 -16.02 -2.40 -10.99
C GLY A 144 -16.02 -0.90 -11.23
N VAL A 145 -16.28 -0.09 -10.21
CA VAL A 145 -16.27 1.38 -10.28
C VAL A 145 -14.89 1.88 -10.73
N ILE A 146 -13.81 1.41 -10.10
CA ILE A 146 -12.43 1.79 -10.48
C ILE A 146 -12.14 1.45 -11.94
N SER A 147 -12.53 0.25 -12.38
CA SER A 147 -12.27 -0.22 -13.75
C SER A 147 -13.08 0.52 -14.81
N THR A 148 -14.25 1.05 -14.43
CA THR A 148 -15.12 1.85 -15.33
C THR A 148 -14.55 3.25 -15.54
N HIS A 149 -14.01 3.88 -14.50
CA HIS A 149 -13.56 5.27 -14.54
C HIS A 149 -12.07 5.42 -14.83
N MET A 150 -11.28 4.34 -14.75
CA MET A 150 -9.85 4.37 -15.01
C MET A 150 -9.47 3.57 -16.25
N PRO A 151 -8.54 4.07 -17.08
CA PRO A 151 -8.05 3.30 -18.23
C PRO A 151 -7.35 2.01 -17.81
N PRO A 152 -7.53 0.88 -18.52
CA PRO A 152 -7.00 -0.44 -18.15
C PRO A 152 -5.48 -0.47 -17.91
N ARG A 153 -4.73 0.42 -18.54
CA ARG A 153 -3.27 0.54 -18.37
C ARG A 153 -2.87 1.02 -16.98
N LYS A 154 -3.77 1.74 -16.29
CA LYS A 154 -3.55 2.29 -14.95
C LYS A 154 -4.08 1.37 -13.85
N VAL A 155 -4.89 0.36 -14.19
CA VAL A 155 -5.52 -0.57 -13.23
C VAL A 155 -4.76 -1.89 -13.23
N ARG A 156 -4.09 -2.20 -12.12
CA ARG A 156 -3.36 -3.46 -11.90
C ARG A 156 -3.92 -4.17 -10.66
N ILE A 157 -5.22 -4.39 -10.68
CA ILE A 157 -5.94 -5.08 -9.61
C ILE A 157 -6.05 -6.55 -10.04
N ARG A 158 -5.49 -7.46 -9.22
CA ARG A 158 -5.69 -8.91 -9.36
C ARG A 158 -6.76 -9.32 -8.36
N CYS A 159 -7.79 -9.97 -8.86
CA CYS A 159 -8.80 -10.64 -8.05
C CYS A 159 -8.22 -11.86 -7.36
#